data_e9ff80f49140e0d81b47a18a5b1c0de2
#
_entry.id   e9ff80f49140e0d81b47a18a5b1c0de2
#
_cell.length_a   1.000
_cell.length_b   1.000
_cell.length_c   1.000
_cell.angle_alpha   90.00
_cell.angle_beta   90.00
_cell.angle_gamma   90.00
#
_symmetry.space_group_name_H-M   'P 1'
#
loop_
_entity.id
_entity.type
_entity.pdbx_description
1 polymer ?
#
loop_
_entity_poly.entity_id
_entity_poly.type
_entity_poly.pdbx_seq_one_letter_code
_entity_poly.pdbx_strand_id
1 'polypeptide(L)'
;MKYIYTVLLCLFLAVTNIQADNLTQPFSLVPCPVSLVPGTGNFHFSAKTSFAVENEGQAEQVRQFTELLTRAGGFTPRIKVDSRKGDVCLVTDATLKSEAYKLEITIKKITIRASDLQGFYYALQSIRQLLPSAIESEQVTENVDWTVPALTITDQPRFGYRGLLVDVARFFSPKENLLRIIDCMAMLKLNKLHLHLVDDNGWRIEIKKYPLLTEIGSCRVDRPGKTFPERRNPRQGEPTVEKGFYTQDEIREIVRYAQERHIEVIPEIEMPAHSNAALAAYPLLSCPVVDKFIGVLPGLGGNHADVIFCAGNDSVFTFLQDILDEVLELFPSKYIHLGGDEARKTHWEECPLCQTRMKAESLENTEELQGYFMARVARYVQNKGREVIGWDELTNARIPEGSIILGWQGYGQAALKAAELGHRFIMTPARILYLIRYQGPQWFEPITYFGNNTLKDVYDYEPVQKDWTPQAASLLMGVQACMWTEFCNSPADVDYLLFPRLSALAEVAWTKPARKNWASYLKAMDHFNEHLAAKGIVYARSMYNIQQIVTPKEGRLQVELDCIRPDVQVRYTMDGSVPTAQSPLYTKPLMLSLIHI
;
A
#
# COMPACT_ATOMS: atom_id res chain seq x y z
N MET A 1 3.93 -44.37 -20.47
CA MET A 1 5.20 -43.72 -20.16
C MET A 1 5.85 -43.24 -21.44
N LYS A 2 5.68 -42.01 -21.79
CA LYS A 2 6.53 -41.32 -22.80
C LYS A 2 6.42 -39.83 -22.52
N TYR A 3 7.55 -39.20 -22.39
CA TYR A 3 7.81 -37.83 -21.99
C TYR A 3 7.12 -36.83 -22.90
N ILE A 4 6.30 -35.94 -22.29
CA ILE A 4 5.85 -34.70 -22.90
C ILE A 4 6.97 -33.68 -22.63
N TYR A 5 7.79 -33.40 -23.66
CA TYR A 5 8.72 -32.29 -23.63
C TYR A 5 7.92 -31.00 -23.84
N THR A 6 7.72 -30.26 -22.76
CA THR A 6 7.26 -28.88 -22.86
C THR A 6 8.38 -28.02 -23.41
N VAL A 7 8.27 -27.63 -24.67
CA VAL A 7 9.18 -26.63 -25.26
C VAL A 7 8.84 -25.29 -24.63
N LEU A 8 9.62 -24.88 -23.63
CA LEU A 8 9.57 -23.54 -23.06
C LEU A 8 10.15 -22.58 -24.09
N LEU A 9 9.30 -21.82 -24.77
CA LEU A 9 9.70 -20.70 -25.60
C LEU A 9 10.11 -19.55 -24.69
N CYS A 10 11.39 -19.45 -24.31
CA CYS A 10 11.92 -18.33 -23.53
C CYS A 10 12.05 -17.10 -24.45
N LEU A 11 11.05 -16.25 -24.48
CA LEU A 11 11.15 -14.91 -25.07
C LEU A 11 11.82 -13.97 -24.05
N PHE A 12 13.10 -13.69 -24.25
CA PHE A 12 13.80 -12.63 -23.52
C PHE A 12 13.61 -11.29 -24.24
N LEU A 13 13.17 -10.28 -23.52
CA LEU A 13 13.07 -8.90 -23.99
C LEU A 13 14.47 -8.27 -24.02
N ALA A 14 14.98 -7.94 -25.19
CA ALA A 14 16.04 -6.95 -25.33
C ALA A 14 15.37 -5.57 -25.42
N VAL A 15 15.29 -4.86 -24.30
CA VAL A 15 14.94 -3.43 -24.31
C VAL A 15 16.13 -2.68 -24.87
N THR A 16 16.08 -2.30 -26.13
CA THR A 16 17.05 -1.34 -26.68
C THR A 16 16.72 0.04 -26.13
N ASN A 17 17.70 0.65 -25.46
CA ASN A 17 17.67 2.09 -25.21
C ASN A 17 17.57 2.80 -26.57
N ILE A 18 16.39 3.29 -26.90
CA ILE A 18 16.22 4.25 -27.98
C ILE A 18 16.85 5.53 -27.46
N GLN A 19 17.98 5.94 -28.05
CA GLN A 19 18.47 7.33 -27.88
C GLN A 19 17.31 8.23 -28.29
N ALA A 20 16.73 8.90 -27.30
CA ALA A 20 15.67 9.86 -27.54
C ALA A 20 16.24 11.02 -28.34
N ASP A 21 15.77 11.20 -29.55
CA ASP A 21 15.86 12.48 -30.23
C ASP A 21 15.35 13.57 -29.26
N ASN A 22 16.12 14.67 -29.17
CA ASN A 22 15.88 15.83 -28.29
C ASN A 22 14.60 16.59 -28.66
N LEU A 23 13.47 15.91 -28.61
CA LEU A 23 12.14 16.54 -28.59
C LEU A 23 11.75 16.71 -27.13
N THR A 24 11.61 17.96 -26.70
CA THR A 24 11.10 18.40 -25.40
C THR A 24 9.93 17.51 -24.94
N GLN A 25 10.25 16.48 -24.13
CA GLN A 25 9.20 15.63 -23.58
C GLN A 25 8.40 16.44 -22.56
N PRO A 26 7.07 16.43 -22.60
CA PRO A 26 6.28 17.05 -21.55
C PRO A 26 6.60 16.30 -20.25
N PHE A 27 7.07 17.03 -19.26
CA PHE A 27 7.41 16.49 -17.94
C PHE A 27 6.19 15.80 -17.35
N SER A 28 6.37 14.61 -16.83
CA SER A 28 5.28 13.81 -16.30
C SER A 28 5.58 13.48 -14.84
N LEU A 29 4.58 13.67 -13.98
CA LEU A 29 4.63 13.39 -12.55
C LEU A 29 3.63 12.30 -12.20
N VAL A 30 3.93 11.51 -11.20
CA VAL A 30 3.02 10.56 -10.57
C VAL A 30 2.79 10.97 -9.11
N PRO A 31 1.54 11.23 -8.72
CA PRO A 31 0.32 11.34 -9.54
C PRO A 31 0.28 12.58 -10.43
N CYS A 32 -0.50 12.49 -11.52
CA CYS A 32 -0.67 13.57 -12.49
C CYS A 32 -1.37 14.78 -11.86
N PRO A 33 -0.79 15.98 -11.92
CA PRO A 33 -1.40 17.18 -11.35
C PRO A 33 -2.63 17.66 -12.10
N VAL A 34 -3.46 18.48 -11.44
CA VAL A 34 -4.65 19.10 -12.04
C VAL A 34 -4.28 19.90 -13.28
N SER A 35 -3.18 20.64 -13.26
CA SER A 35 -2.64 21.37 -14.41
C SER A 35 -1.12 21.40 -14.36
N LEU A 36 -0.49 21.16 -15.50
CA LEU A 36 0.94 21.33 -15.72
C LEU A 36 1.15 22.05 -17.06
N VAL A 37 1.79 23.19 -17.03
CA VAL A 37 2.11 24.01 -18.20
C VAL A 37 3.63 24.14 -18.30
N PRO A 38 4.27 23.57 -19.34
CA PRO A 38 5.71 23.68 -19.56
C PRO A 38 6.13 25.15 -19.77
N GLY A 39 7.31 25.50 -19.25
CA GLY A 39 8.01 26.74 -19.52
C GLY A 39 9.27 26.49 -20.37
N THR A 40 10.17 27.49 -20.42
CA THR A 40 11.41 27.39 -21.19
C THR A 40 12.63 27.49 -20.27
N GLY A 41 13.57 26.56 -20.43
CA GLY A 41 14.82 26.49 -19.67
C GLY A 41 14.67 25.74 -18.35
N ASN A 42 15.75 25.74 -17.54
CA ASN A 42 15.83 24.98 -16.30
C ASN A 42 16.29 25.90 -15.14
N PHE A 43 15.81 25.59 -13.93
CA PHE A 43 16.36 26.15 -12.69
C PHE A 43 17.47 25.21 -12.18
N HIS A 44 18.59 25.79 -11.74
CA HIS A 44 19.74 25.04 -11.22
C HIS A 44 19.86 25.18 -9.69
N PHE A 45 19.87 24.04 -8.99
CA PHE A 45 20.19 23.98 -7.57
C PHE A 45 21.71 23.95 -7.34
N SER A 46 22.18 24.67 -6.34
CA SER A 46 23.60 24.72 -5.94
C SER A 46 23.74 25.14 -4.48
N ALA A 47 24.96 25.12 -3.95
CA ALA A 47 25.28 25.65 -2.62
C ALA A 47 24.93 27.17 -2.44
N LYS A 48 24.75 27.91 -3.54
CA LYS A 48 24.35 29.33 -3.51
C LYS A 48 22.84 29.49 -3.44
N THR A 49 22.05 28.45 -3.77
CA THR A 49 20.58 28.47 -3.73
C THR A 49 20.08 28.80 -2.33
N SER A 50 19.14 29.73 -2.25
CA SER A 50 18.54 30.14 -0.98
C SER A 50 17.04 29.93 -0.98
N PHE A 51 16.54 29.27 0.06
CA PHE A 51 15.13 29.15 0.34
C PHE A 51 14.68 30.27 1.27
N ALA A 52 13.58 30.94 0.94
CA ALA A 52 12.96 31.96 1.79
C ALA A 52 11.59 31.42 2.25
N VAL A 53 11.39 31.38 3.56
CA VAL A 53 10.20 30.83 4.22
C VAL A 53 9.65 31.84 5.23
N GLU A 54 8.33 31.80 5.46
CA GLU A 54 7.63 32.75 6.33
C GLU A 54 7.66 32.36 7.81
N ASN A 55 7.91 31.07 8.11
CA ASN A 55 7.92 30.55 9.48
C ASN A 55 8.72 29.25 9.61
N GLU A 56 8.90 28.79 10.84
CA GLU A 56 9.66 27.59 11.16
C GLU A 56 9.00 26.32 10.65
N GLY A 57 7.67 26.23 10.62
CA GLY A 57 6.96 25.08 10.05
C GLY A 57 7.28 24.87 8.56
N GLN A 58 7.33 25.95 7.78
CA GLN A 58 7.79 25.88 6.38
C GLN A 58 9.29 25.56 6.30
N ALA A 59 10.11 26.07 7.23
CA ALA A 59 11.54 25.78 7.27
C ALA A 59 11.80 24.27 7.46
N GLU A 60 11.01 23.61 8.30
CA GLU A 60 11.12 22.16 8.52
C GLU A 60 10.82 21.35 7.26
N GLN A 61 9.80 21.73 6.49
CA GLN A 61 9.52 21.08 5.19
C GLN A 61 10.70 21.24 4.22
N VAL A 62 11.31 22.42 4.20
CA VAL A 62 12.47 22.70 3.36
C VAL A 62 13.72 21.95 3.83
N ARG A 63 13.94 21.77 5.14
CA ARG A 63 15.08 20.99 5.67
C ARG A 63 15.05 19.56 5.14
N GLN A 64 13.92 18.88 5.22
CA GLN A 64 13.77 17.52 4.70
C GLN A 64 14.12 17.44 3.20
N PHE A 65 13.68 18.41 2.42
CA PHE A 65 14.04 18.47 1.00
C PHE A 65 15.53 18.77 0.77
N THR A 66 16.11 19.74 1.49
CA THR A 66 17.53 20.11 1.34
C THR A 66 18.48 19.04 1.85
N GLU A 67 18.06 18.18 2.79
CA GLU A 67 18.83 17.00 3.20
C GLU A 67 19.08 16.04 2.04
N LEU A 68 18.11 15.86 1.15
CA LEU A 68 18.30 15.04 -0.06
C LEU A 68 19.40 15.63 -0.94
N LEU A 69 19.38 16.95 -1.18
CA LEU A 69 20.43 17.64 -1.94
C LEU A 69 21.79 17.59 -1.25
N THR A 70 21.80 17.68 0.09
CA THR A 70 23.05 17.58 0.87
C THR A 70 23.65 16.20 0.75
N ARG A 71 22.85 15.16 0.90
CA ARG A 71 23.26 13.75 0.86
C ARG A 71 23.73 13.35 -0.54
N ALA A 72 22.89 13.58 -1.55
CA ALA A 72 23.16 13.15 -2.92
C ALA A 72 24.04 14.13 -3.72
N GLY A 73 23.89 15.44 -3.48
CA GLY A 73 24.58 16.48 -4.24
C GLY A 73 25.86 17.03 -3.58
N GLY A 74 26.06 16.73 -2.28
CA GLY A 74 27.23 17.22 -1.54
C GLY A 74 27.20 18.74 -1.23
N PHE A 75 26.03 19.38 -1.34
CA PHE A 75 25.88 20.82 -1.04
C PHE A 75 24.57 21.08 -0.28
N THR A 76 24.61 22.05 0.64
CA THR A 76 23.44 22.42 1.46
C THR A 76 22.95 23.80 1.09
N PRO A 77 21.76 23.95 0.47
CA PRO A 77 21.13 25.24 0.24
C PRO A 77 20.86 26.01 1.54
N ARG A 78 20.87 27.33 1.49
CA ARG A 78 20.60 28.17 2.68
C ARG A 78 19.11 28.33 2.91
N ILE A 79 18.67 28.25 4.16
CA ILE A 79 17.27 28.53 4.57
C ILE A 79 17.26 29.89 5.29
N LYS A 80 16.37 30.79 4.88
CA LYS A 80 16.13 32.10 5.46
C LYS A 80 14.71 32.14 6.00
N VAL A 81 14.57 32.06 7.31
CA VAL A 81 13.28 32.18 8.01
C VAL A 81 12.86 33.65 8.10
N ASP A 82 11.56 33.91 8.21
CA ASP A 82 10.96 35.26 8.20
C ASP A 82 11.39 36.11 6.98
N SER A 83 11.53 35.49 5.84
CA SER A 83 12.03 36.09 4.61
C SER A 83 11.14 35.81 3.41
N ARG A 84 11.06 36.79 2.52
CA ARG A 84 10.41 36.66 1.20
C ARG A 84 11.42 36.80 0.04
N LYS A 85 12.73 36.90 0.36
CA LYS A 85 13.79 37.10 -0.62
C LYS A 85 14.70 35.88 -0.68
N GLY A 86 14.47 35.03 -1.66
CA GLY A 86 15.26 33.84 -1.96
C GLY A 86 15.05 33.39 -3.41
N ASP A 87 15.87 32.42 -3.82
CA ASP A 87 15.76 31.80 -5.14
C ASP A 87 14.58 30.84 -5.18
N VAL A 88 14.26 30.22 -4.04
CA VAL A 88 13.05 29.41 -3.82
C VAL A 88 12.25 30.07 -2.69
N CYS A 89 11.00 30.45 -2.95
CA CYS A 89 10.14 31.13 -1.98
C CYS A 89 8.89 30.29 -1.69
N LEU A 90 8.63 30.04 -0.40
CA LEU A 90 7.38 29.49 0.10
C LEU A 90 6.50 30.66 0.56
N VAL A 91 5.29 30.75 0.04
CA VAL A 91 4.37 31.88 0.29
C VAL A 91 3.01 31.32 0.67
N THR A 92 2.50 31.66 1.84
CA THR A 92 1.17 31.27 2.28
C THR A 92 0.09 31.95 1.42
N ASP A 93 -0.83 31.14 0.88
CA ASP A 93 -1.99 31.58 0.09
C ASP A 93 -3.27 30.95 0.67
N ALA A 94 -3.92 31.69 1.55
CA ALA A 94 -5.14 31.23 2.25
C ALA A 94 -6.35 31.01 1.30
N THR A 95 -6.25 31.39 0.02
CA THR A 95 -7.32 31.16 -0.96
C THR A 95 -7.29 29.72 -1.51
N LEU A 96 -6.20 29.00 -1.33
CA LEU A 96 -6.07 27.60 -1.73
C LEU A 96 -6.76 26.69 -0.71
N LYS A 97 -7.25 25.55 -1.19
CA LYS A 97 -7.78 24.50 -0.31
C LYS A 97 -6.65 23.83 0.44
N SER A 98 -6.97 23.16 1.54
CA SER A 98 -6.03 22.29 2.23
C SER A 98 -5.42 21.27 1.26
N GLU A 99 -4.14 20.96 1.43
CA GLU A 99 -3.32 20.06 0.60
C GLU A 99 -3.09 20.56 -0.85
N ALA A 100 -3.71 21.67 -1.27
CA ALA A 100 -3.52 22.24 -2.61
C ALA A 100 -2.26 23.10 -2.66
N TYR A 101 -1.64 23.15 -3.84
CA TYR A 101 -0.48 24.02 -4.08
C TYR A 101 -0.46 24.57 -5.51
N LYS A 102 0.25 25.70 -5.65
CA LYS A 102 0.72 26.26 -6.93
C LYS A 102 2.24 26.30 -6.90
N LEU A 103 2.87 25.74 -7.92
CA LEU A 103 4.31 25.71 -8.11
C LEU A 103 4.64 26.40 -9.43
N GLU A 104 5.46 27.46 -9.36
CA GLU A 104 5.99 28.15 -10.53
C GLU A 104 7.51 28.03 -10.52
N ILE A 105 8.08 27.44 -11.57
CA ILE A 105 9.51 27.28 -11.78
C ILE A 105 9.90 28.10 -13.01
N THR A 106 10.80 29.06 -12.82
CA THR A 106 11.46 29.81 -13.88
C THR A 106 12.97 29.54 -13.82
N ILE A 107 13.71 29.97 -14.82
CA ILE A 107 15.18 29.84 -14.83
C ILE A 107 15.90 30.54 -13.65
N LYS A 108 15.22 31.50 -12.99
CA LYS A 108 15.83 32.33 -11.91
C LYS A 108 15.18 32.09 -10.56
N LYS A 109 13.97 31.56 -10.50
CA LYS A 109 13.20 31.52 -9.26
C LYS A 109 12.18 30.40 -9.27
N ILE A 110 12.00 29.79 -8.08
CA ILE A 110 10.90 28.88 -7.77
C ILE A 110 9.98 29.59 -6.77
N THR A 111 8.68 29.58 -7.02
CA THR A 111 7.68 30.06 -6.06
C THR A 111 6.67 28.94 -5.78
N ILE A 112 6.52 28.61 -4.50
CA ILE A 112 5.54 27.63 -4.02
C ILE A 112 4.49 28.37 -3.21
N ARG A 113 3.20 28.20 -3.54
CA ARG A 113 2.06 28.75 -2.79
C ARG A 113 1.19 27.62 -2.29
N ALA A 114 0.85 27.64 -1.01
CA ALA A 114 -0.06 26.71 -0.36
C ALA A 114 -0.74 27.38 0.83
N SER A 115 -1.86 26.84 1.28
CA SER A 115 -2.55 27.32 2.49
C SER A 115 -2.05 26.66 3.77
N ASP A 116 -1.42 25.48 3.67
CA ASP A 116 -0.95 24.66 4.77
C ASP A 116 0.41 24.00 4.50
N LEU A 117 1.00 23.38 5.53
CA LEU A 117 2.30 22.70 5.42
C LEU A 117 2.26 21.50 4.49
N GLN A 118 1.12 20.80 4.41
CA GLN A 118 0.96 19.65 3.52
C GLN A 118 1.06 20.06 2.05
N GLY A 119 0.43 21.16 1.65
CA GLY A 119 0.52 21.69 0.30
C GLY A 119 1.96 22.07 -0.09
N PHE A 120 2.71 22.70 0.84
CA PHE A 120 4.14 22.97 0.62
C PHE A 120 4.94 21.68 0.46
N TYR A 121 4.70 20.71 1.31
CA TYR A 121 5.37 19.41 1.26
C TYR A 121 5.13 18.69 -0.08
N TYR A 122 3.88 18.64 -0.55
CA TYR A 122 3.55 18.00 -1.83
C TYR A 122 4.15 18.73 -3.04
N ALA A 123 4.28 20.05 -2.97
CA ALA A 123 5.00 20.80 -4.00
C ALA A 123 6.49 20.43 -4.03
N LEU A 124 7.13 20.27 -2.84
CA LEU A 124 8.52 19.81 -2.74
C LEU A 124 8.70 18.37 -3.23
N GLN A 125 7.73 17.45 -2.98
CA GLN A 125 7.75 16.10 -3.57
C GLN A 125 7.63 16.16 -5.11
N SER A 126 6.87 17.10 -5.66
CA SER A 126 6.84 17.30 -7.12
C SER A 126 8.18 17.79 -7.66
N ILE A 127 8.87 18.71 -6.97
CA ILE A 127 10.24 19.13 -7.33
C ILE A 127 11.20 17.95 -7.23
N ARG A 128 11.09 17.10 -6.19
CA ARG A 128 11.90 15.89 -6.02
C ARG A 128 11.79 14.95 -7.22
N GLN A 129 10.58 14.69 -7.71
CA GLN A 129 10.36 13.86 -8.90
C GLN A 129 10.85 14.52 -10.20
N LEU A 130 10.94 15.85 -10.27
CA LEU A 130 11.48 16.58 -11.42
C LEU A 130 13.01 16.64 -11.44
N LEU A 131 13.67 16.40 -10.32
CA LEU A 131 15.12 16.30 -10.23
C LEU A 131 15.61 14.98 -10.82
N PRO A 132 16.90 14.88 -11.22
CA PRO A 132 17.50 13.62 -11.58
C PRO A 132 17.32 12.56 -10.47
N SER A 133 17.07 11.31 -10.83
CA SER A 133 16.89 10.19 -9.89
C SER A 133 18.06 9.99 -8.93
N ALA A 134 19.26 10.50 -9.26
CA ALA A 134 20.40 10.57 -8.37
C ALA A 134 20.12 11.28 -7.04
N ILE A 135 19.05 12.10 -6.93
CA ILE A 135 18.59 12.72 -5.66
C ILE A 135 18.28 11.69 -4.57
N GLU A 136 17.98 10.45 -4.95
CA GLU A 136 17.68 9.34 -4.05
C GLU A 136 18.94 8.64 -3.49
N SER A 137 20.12 8.98 -3.98
CA SER A 137 21.38 8.36 -3.55
C SER A 137 21.68 8.64 -2.08
N GLU A 138 22.14 7.60 -1.37
CA GLU A 138 22.65 7.72 0.02
C GLU A 138 24.08 8.28 0.08
N GLN A 139 24.72 8.48 -1.08
CA GLN A 139 26.09 9.00 -1.19
C GLN A 139 26.13 10.11 -2.24
N VAL A 140 27.13 10.99 -2.11
CA VAL A 140 27.36 12.06 -3.09
C VAL A 140 27.59 11.47 -4.47
N THR A 141 26.82 11.95 -5.45
CA THR A 141 26.89 11.54 -6.85
C THR A 141 27.54 12.65 -7.67
N GLU A 142 28.70 12.37 -8.24
CA GLU A 142 29.45 13.32 -9.05
C GLU A 142 28.85 13.48 -10.46
N ASN A 143 29.11 14.63 -11.09
CA ASN A 143 28.72 14.93 -12.48
C ASN A 143 27.21 14.91 -12.75
N VAL A 144 26.38 15.21 -11.73
CA VAL A 144 24.94 15.38 -11.87
C VAL A 144 24.60 16.85 -12.05
N ASP A 145 23.82 17.15 -13.08
CA ASP A 145 23.23 18.48 -13.26
C ASP A 145 21.94 18.59 -12.43
N TRP A 146 22.03 19.22 -11.28
CA TRP A 146 20.92 19.38 -10.33
C TRP A 146 19.90 20.42 -10.81
N THR A 147 19.19 20.09 -11.88
CA THR A 147 18.23 20.99 -12.52
C THR A 147 16.80 20.46 -12.48
N VAL A 148 15.87 21.41 -12.49
CA VAL A 148 14.45 21.16 -12.72
C VAL A 148 13.95 22.04 -13.86
N PRO A 149 13.05 21.53 -14.72
CA PRO A 149 12.52 22.28 -15.84
C PRO A 149 11.63 23.43 -15.39
N ALA A 150 11.66 24.53 -16.14
CA ALA A 150 10.72 25.62 -15.97
C ALA A 150 9.31 25.16 -16.34
N LEU A 151 8.35 25.40 -15.43
CA LEU A 151 6.94 25.00 -15.59
C LEU A 151 6.05 25.70 -14.57
N THR A 152 4.74 25.57 -14.74
CA THR A 152 3.76 25.97 -13.73
C THR A 152 2.82 24.80 -13.46
N ILE A 153 2.64 24.46 -12.16
CA ILE A 153 1.72 23.43 -11.68
C ILE A 153 0.65 24.10 -10.80
N THR A 154 -0.61 23.69 -11.00
CA THR A 154 -1.67 23.87 -10.02
C THR A 154 -2.21 22.50 -9.70
N ASP A 155 -2.27 22.16 -8.40
CA ASP A 155 -2.55 20.80 -7.98
C ASP A 155 -3.34 20.74 -6.66
N GLN A 156 -4.11 19.67 -6.52
CA GLN A 156 -4.86 19.32 -5.31
C GLN A 156 -5.32 17.85 -5.37
N PRO A 157 -5.48 17.16 -4.23
CA PRO A 157 -5.95 15.78 -4.23
C PRO A 157 -7.43 15.67 -4.65
N ARG A 158 -7.78 14.50 -5.18
CA ARG A 158 -9.17 14.09 -5.44
C ARG A 158 -9.87 13.65 -4.15
N PHE A 159 -9.20 12.81 -3.34
CA PHE A 159 -9.71 12.27 -2.09
C PHE A 159 -8.85 12.70 -0.90
N GLY A 160 -9.51 12.90 0.25
CA GLY A 160 -8.84 13.21 1.52
C GLY A 160 -8.15 12.00 2.15
N TYR A 161 -8.66 10.78 1.91
CA TYR A 161 -8.07 9.53 2.37
C TYR A 161 -7.37 8.82 1.20
N ARG A 162 -6.06 8.64 1.30
CA ARG A 162 -5.21 8.01 0.28
C ARG A 162 -4.28 7.02 0.97
N GLY A 163 -4.73 5.76 1.08
CA GLY A 163 -4.18 4.78 2.01
C GLY A 163 -3.35 3.68 1.38
N LEU A 164 -2.45 3.15 2.21
CA LEU A 164 -1.78 1.87 2.01
C LEU A 164 -1.83 1.10 3.33
N LEU A 165 -2.38 -0.13 3.31
CA LEU A 165 -2.19 -1.09 4.38
C LEU A 165 -0.89 -1.88 4.13
N VAL A 166 -0.10 -2.05 5.18
CA VAL A 166 1.06 -2.94 5.20
C VAL A 166 0.87 -3.99 6.29
N ASP A 167 0.80 -5.24 5.88
CA ASP A 167 0.75 -6.40 6.77
C ASP A 167 2.16 -6.73 7.28
N VAL A 168 2.37 -6.57 8.56
CA VAL A 168 3.63 -6.94 9.25
C VAL A 168 3.48 -8.20 10.10
N ALA A 169 2.27 -8.77 10.16
CA ALA A 169 1.97 -9.95 10.95
C ALA A 169 2.39 -11.24 10.24
N ARG A 170 2.07 -11.40 8.95
CA ARG A 170 2.42 -12.60 8.17
C ARG A 170 3.90 -12.64 7.81
N PHE A 171 4.47 -11.52 7.40
CA PHE A 171 5.90 -11.31 7.25
C PHE A 171 6.33 -10.12 8.10
N PHE A 172 7.19 -10.35 9.09
CA PHE A 172 7.71 -9.25 9.91
C PHE A 172 8.68 -8.40 9.10
N SER A 173 8.28 -7.17 8.84
CA SER A 173 9.08 -6.19 8.12
C SER A 173 9.93 -5.39 9.11
N PRO A 174 11.27 -5.39 9.01
CA PRO A 174 12.10 -4.53 9.85
C PRO A 174 11.70 -3.05 9.75
N LYS A 175 11.90 -2.29 10.81
CA LYS A 175 11.56 -0.87 10.88
C LYS A 175 12.08 -0.07 9.68
N GLU A 176 13.33 -0.29 9.29
CA GLU A 176 13.99 0.39 8.17
C GLU A 176 13.24 0.20 6.86
N ASN A 177 12.64 -0.97 6.66
CA ASN A 177 11.82 -1.23 5.49
C ASN A 177 10.50 -0.43 5.52
N LEU A 178 9.85 -0.31 6.70
CA LEU A 178 8.67 0.55 6.83
C LEU A 178 9.01 2.02 6.58
N LEU A 179 10.14 2.53 7.11
CA LEU A 179 10.57 3.90 6.85
C LEU A 179 10.78 4.15 5.36
N ARG A 180 11.34 3.18 4.63
CA ARG A 180 11.51 3.24 3.18
C ARG A 180 10.17 3.25 2.43
N ILE A 181 9.19 2.44 2.85
CA ILE A 181 7.83 2.45 2.29
C ILE A 181 7.14 3.79 2.54
N ILE A 182 7.25 4.34 3.76
CA ILE A 182 6.72 5.66 4.13
C ILE A 182 7.30 6.76 3.22
N ASP A 183 8.59 6.72 2.93
CA ASP A 183 9.20 7.71 2.03
C ASP A 183 8.68 7.59 0.58
N CYS A 184 8.44 6.37 0.09
CA CYS A 184 7.81 6.16 -1.22
C CYS A 184 6.34 6.61 -1.24
N MET A 185 5.59 6.38 -0.15
CA MET A 185 4.23 6.90 0.01
C MET A 185 4.21 8.43 -0.06
N ALA A 186 5.17 9.07 0.59
CA ALA A 186 5.33 10.53 0.57
C ALA A 186 5.59 11.08 -0.85
N MET A 187 6.49 10.45 -1.61
CA MET A 187 6.74 10.79 -3.02
C MET A 187 5.47 10.70 -3.87
N LEU A 188 4.61 9.72 -3.57
CA LEU A 188 3.34 9.46 -4.24
C LEU A 188 2.16 10.24 -3.63
N LYS A 189 2.40 11.12 -2.66
CA LYS A 189 1.40 11.96 -1.98
C LYS A 189 0.27 11.15 -1.32
N LEU A 190 0.55 9.90 -0.91
CA LEU A 190 -0.30 9.11 -0.04
C LEU A 190 -0.18 9.63 1.40
N ASN A 191 -1.29 9.59 2.18
CA ASN A 191 -1.33 10.24 3.49
C ASN A 191 -1.84 9.35 4.65
N LYS A 192 -2.13 8.07 4.40
CA LYS A 192 -2.57 7.12 5.42
C LYS A 192 -1.78 5.83 5.30
N LEU A 193 -1.04 5.48 6.34
CA LEU A 193 -0.41 4.17 6.51
C LEU A 193 -1.25 3.37 7.50
N HIS A 194 -1.93 2.34 7.02
CA HIS A 194 -2.65 1.39 7.85
C HIS A 194 -1.69 0.25 8.20
N LEU A 195 -1.34 0.10 9.47
CA LEU A 195 -0.46 -0.97 9.95
C LEU A 195 -1.28 -2.12 10.51
N HIS A 196 -1.25 -3.25 9.81
CA HIS A 196 -1.83 -4.50 10.27
C HIS A 196 -0.82 -5.21 11.18
N LEU A 197 -0.93 -4.91 12.48
CA LEU A 197 0.08 -5.23 13.50
C LEU A 197 -0.05 -6.62 14.09
N VAL A 198 -1.22 -7.22 14.02
CA VAL A 198 -1.54 -8.48 14.69
C VAL A 198 -2.44 -9.35 13.83
N ASP A 199 -2.18 -10.66 13.84
CA ASP A 199 -2.94 -11.66 13.11
C ASP A 199 -2.65 -13.06 13.71
N ASP A 200 -3.28 -14.11 13.17
CA ASP A 200 -3.02 -15.52 13.54
C ASP A 200 -1.54 -15.89 13.46
N ASN A 201 -0.79 -15.21 12.58
CA ASN A 201 0.59 -15.52 12.21
C ASN A 201 1.63 -14.71 12.98
N GLY A 202 1.20 -13.76 13.81
CA GLY A 202 2.12 -13.00 14.63
C GLY A 202 1.51 -11.77 15.30
N TRP A 203 2.01 -11.50 16.49
CA TRP A 203 1.76 -10.27 17.24
C TRP A 203 3.00 -9.37 17.14
N ARG A 204 2.89 -8.16 16.59
CA ARG A 204 4.06 -7.37 16.18
C ARG A 204 4.25 -6.04 16.93
N ILE A 205 3.53 -5.81 18.02
CA ILE A 205 3.66 -4.61 18.84
C ILE A 205 3.86 -4.95 20.31
N GLU A 206 4.85 -4.31 20.95
CA GLU A 206 5.08 -4.46 22.38
C GLU A 206 3.92 -3.87 23.18
N ILE A 207 3.34 -4.67 24.06
CA ILE A 207 2.36 -4.28 25.09
C ILE A 207 2.95 -4.60 26.44
N LYS A 208 3.33 -3.60 27.20
CA LYS A 208 4.08 -3.77 28.47
C LYS A 208 3.27 -4.51 29.52
N LYS A 209 1.94 -4.29 29.54
CA LYS A 209 1.05 -4.99 30.46
C LYS A 209 0.91 -6.48 30.15
N TYR A 210 1.12 -6.87 28.89
CA TYR A 210 0.96 -8.25 28.43
C TYR A 210 2.21 -8.75 27.67
N PRO A 211 3.35 -8.98 28.36
CA PRO A 211 4.63 -9.30 27.72
C PRO A 211 4.62 -10.59 26.91
N LEU A 212 3.79 -11.59 27.30
CA LEU A 212 3.69 -12.84 26.54
C LEU A 212 3.20 -12.64 25.10
N LEU A 213 2.55 -11.52 24.78
CA LEU A 213 2.16 -11.17 23.40
C LEU A 213 3.37 -11.09 22.47
N THR A 214 4.51 -10.60 22.97
CA THR A 214 5.76 -10.54 22.21
C THR A 214 6.70 -11.70 22.49
N GLU A 215 6.67 -12.28 23.69
CA GLU A 215 7.50 -13.45 24.03
C GLU A 215 7.03 -14.72 23.31
N ILE A 216 5.73 -14.92 23.17
CA ILE A 216 5.08 -16.08 22.55
C ILE A 216 4.43 -15.69 21.21
N GLY A 217 3.57 -14.66 21.22
CA GLY A 217 2.76 -14.28 20.06
C GLY A 217 3.58 -13.78 18.87
N SER A 218 4.81 -13.27 19.07
CA SER A 218 5.69 -12.89 17.97
C SER A 218 6.47 -14.07 17.37
N CYS A 219 6.42 -15.24 17.97
CA CYS A 219 7.24 -16.40 17.65
C CYS A 219 6.40 -17.49 16.98
N ARG A 220 6.86 -18.03 15.87
CA ARG A 220 6.20 -19.16 15.19
C ARG A 220 7.20 -20.22 14.74
N VAL A 221 6.68 -21.40 14.41
CA VAL A 221 7.47 -22.47 13.81
C VAL A 221 7.82 -22.13 12.38
N ASP A 222 9.05 -22.43 11.96
CA ASP A 222 9.48 -22.29 10.57
C ASP A 222 9.00 -23.49 9.72
N ARG A 223 8.67 -23.22 8.45
CA ARG A 223 8.26 -24.22 7.47
C ARG A 223 9.01 -24.00 6.14
N PRO A 224 10.34 -24.21 6.13
CA PRO A 224 11.16 -23.90 4.97
C PRO A 224 10.72 -24.70 3.74
N GLY A 225 10.75 -24.05 2.57
CA GLY A 225 10.39 -24.66 1.29
C GLY A 225 8.88 -24.94 1.11
N LYS A 226 8.02 -24.39 1.99
CA LYS A 226 6.57 -24.50 1.89
C LYS A 226 5.94 -23.14 1.60
N THR A 227 5.02 -23.10 0.64
CA THR A 227 4.18 -21.94 0.43
C THR A 227 3.23 -21.76 1.62
N PHE A 228 2.72 -20.55 1.81
CA PHE A 228 1.87 -20.22 2.96
C PHE A 228 0.69 -21.20 3.15
N PRO A 229 -0.06 -21.62 2.10
CA PRO A 229 -1.13 -22.61 2.25
C PRO A 229 -0.66 -24.04 2.62
N GLU A 230 0.58 -24.38 2.32
CA GLU A 230 1.13 -25.72 2.59
C GLU A 230 1.74 -25.86 3.99
N ARG A 231 1.89 -24.74 4.72
CA ARG A 231 2.49 -24.72 6.05
C ARG A 231 1.56 -25.40 7.06
N ARG A 232 2.05 -26.47 7.68
CA ARG A 232 1.30 -27.21 8.71
C ARG A 232 1.24 -26.42 10.01
N ASN A 233 0.14 -26.54 10.73
CA ASN A 233 -0.03 -25.99 12.08
C ASN A 233 1.05 -26.48 13.04
N PRO A 234 1.39 -25.68 14.08
CA PRO A 234 2.36 -26.06 15.09
C PRO A 234 1.81 -27.20 15.96
N ARG A 235 2.72 -27.98 16.54
CA ARG A 235 2.40 -28.99 17.56
C ARG A 235 2.87 -28.47 18.92
N GLN A 236 2.23 -28.95 19.97
CA GLN A 236 2.67 -28.64 21.33
C GLN A 236 4.13 -29.05 21.54
N GLY A 237 4.95 -28.14 22.06
CA GLY A 237 6.39 -28.34 22.29
C GLY A 237 7.26 -28.26 21.05
N GLU A 238 6.72 -27.92 19.88
CA GLU A 238 7.53 -27.70 18.68
C GLU A 238 8.32 -26.37 18.79
N PRO A 239 9.64 -26.36 18.50
CA PRO A 239 10.47 -25.16 18.63
C PRO A 239 10.01 -24.05 17.68
N THR A 240 9.95 -22.83 18.18
CA THR A 240 9.70 -21.62 17.39
C THR A 240 11.01 -20.93 17.06
N VAL A 241 11.18 -20.47 15.80
CA VAL A 241 12.43 -19.87 15.32
C VAL A 241 12.21 -18.51 14.64
N GLU A 242 11.07 -18.32 13.97
CA GLU A 242 10.72 -17.03 13.43
C GLU A 242 10.15 -16.14 14.51
N LYS A 243 10.67 -14.93 14.66
CA LYS A 243 10.19 -13.93 15.61
C LYS A 243 10.45 -12.53 15.09
N GLY A 244 9.71 -11.57 15.58
CA GLY A 244 9.90 -10.15 15.31
C GLY A 244 8.70 -9.35 15.80
N PHE A 245 8.99 -8.21 16.40
CA PHE A 245 7.99 -7.22 16.83
C PHE A 245 8.66 -5.86 16.91
N TYR A 246 7.88 -4.81 16.96
CA TYR A 246 8.34 -3.45 17.21
C TYR A 246 8.21 -3.14 18.71
N THR A 247 9.27 -2.62 19.29
CA THR A 247 9.24 -1.99 20.60
C THR A 247 8.39 -0.72 20.54
N GLN A 248 7.89 -0.26 21.69
CA GLN A 248 7.15 1.00 21.74
C GLN A 248 7.98 2.19 21.25
N ASP A 249 9.31 2.18 21.47
CA ASP A 249 10.20 3.23 20.99
C ASP A 249 10.35 3.21 19.46
N GLU A 250 10.43 2.02 18.85
CA GLU A 250 10.42 1.88 17.39
C GLU A 250 9.09 2.32 16.78
N ILE A 251 7.95 2.03 17.43
CA ILE A 251 6.64 2.55 17.00
C ILE A 251 6.62 4.07 17.06
N ARG A 252 7.11 4.69 18.14
CA ARG A 252 7.21 6.16 18.24
C ARG A 252 8.08 6.75 17.13
N GLU A 253 9.17 6.08 16.77
CA GLU A 253 10.04 6.50 15.67
C GLU A 253 9.32 6.41 14.32
N ILE A 254 8.64 5.29 14.03
CA ILE A 254 7.86 5.10 12.79
C ILE A 254 6.77 6.18 12.68
N VAL A 255 6.02 6.39 13.75
CA VAL A 255 4.93 7.38 13.79
C VAL A 255 5.47 8.80 13.56
N ARG A 256 6.55 9.18 14.24
CA ARG A 256 7.20 10.49 14.05
C ARG A 256 7.68 10.67 12.62
N TYR A 257 8.39 9.68 12.07
CA TYR A 257 8.90 9.71 10.69
C TYR A 257 7.79 9.88 9.65
N ALA A 258 6.65 9.22 9.87
CA ALA A 258 5.47 9.35 9.03
C ALA A 258 4.82 10.74 9.18
N GLN A 259 4.67 11.25 10.42
CA GLN A 259 4.10 12.58 10.69
C GLN A 259 4.89 13.70 10.03
N GLU A 260 6.23 13.64 10.08
CA GLU A 260 7.11 14.59 9.41
C GLU A 260 6.87 14.61 7.89
N ARG A 261 6.29 13.53 7.33
CA ARG A 261 5.92 13.37 5.91
C ARG A 261 4.42 13.52 5.65
N HIS A 262 3.68 14.06 6.63
CA HIS A 262 2.23 14.23 6.57
C HIS A 262 1.45 12.93 6.32
N ILE A 263 1.98 11.80 6.80
CA ILE A 263 1.35 10.49 6.75
C ILE A 263 0.87 10.12 8.16
N GLU A 264 -0.43 9.89 8.30
CA GLU A 264 -1.04 9.41 9.52
C GLU A 264 -0.92 7.88 9.58
N VAL A 265 -0.38 7.34 10.68
CA VAL A 265 -0.27 5.89 10.90
C VAL A 265 -1.49 5.42 11.68
N ILE A 266 -2.29 4.56 11.06
CA ILE A 266 -3.51 3.98 11.63
C ILE A 266 -3.18 2.56 12.10
N PRO A 267 -3.19 2.27 13.43
CA PRO A 267 -2.96 0.92 13.92
C PRO A 267 -4.20 0.06 13.75
N GLU A 268 -4.00 -1.20 13.41
CA GLU A 268 -5.03 -2.24 13.44
C GLU A 268 -4.71 -3.27 14.52
N ILE A 269 -5.69 -3.51 15.38
CA ILE A 269 -5.70 -4.59 16.37
C ILE A 269 -6.89 -5.48 16.06
N GLU A 270 -6.60 -6.64 15.51
CA GLU A 270 -7.61 -7.60 15.04
C GLU A 270 -8.41 -8.21 16.17
N MET A 271 -9.72 -8.27 15.95
CA MET A 271 -10.71 -8.92 16.82
C MET A 271 -12.05 -9.11 16.12
N PRO A 272 -12.87 -10.12 16.42
CA PRO A 272 -12.56 -11.20 17.36
C PRO A 272 -11.74 -12.33 16.75
N ALA A 273 -11.63 -12.39 15.40
CA ALA A 273 -10.84 -13.36 14.66
C ALA A 273 -9.38 -12.89 14.48
N HIS A 274 -8.61 -13.60 13.67
CA HIS A 274 -7.19 -13.32 13.42
C HIS A 274 -6.39 -13.14 14.71
N SER A 275 -6.72 -13.94 15.73
CA SER A 275 -6.28 -13.74 17.11
C SER A 275 -5.45 -14.91 17.68
N ASN A 276 -5.09 -15.91 16.85
CA ASN A 276 -4.33 -17.07 17.32
C ASN A 276 -2.99 -16.70 17.98
N ALA A 277 -2.31 -15.65 17.50
CA ALA A 277 -1.06 -15.23 18.15
C ALA A 277 -1.29 -14.71 19.58
N ALA A 278 -2.36 -13.94 19.80
CA ALA A 278 -2.75 -13.48 21.13
C ALA A 278 -3.23 -14.63 22.00
N LEU A 279 -4.03 -15.54 21.45
CA LEU A 279 -4.58 -16.69 22.16
C LEU A 279 -3.52 -17.78 22.44
N ALA A 280 -2.46 -17.87 21.65
CA ALA A 280 -1.28 -18.70 21.99
C ALA A 280 -0.57 -18.20 23.25
N ALA A 281 -0.54 -16.87 23.44
CA ALA A 281 0.03 -16.24 24.63
C ALA A 281 -0.92 -16.30 25.86
N TYR A 282 -2.23 -16.12 25.62
CA TYR A 282 -3.26 -16.06 26.66
C TYR A 282 -4.47 -16.95 26.32
N PRO A 283 -4.32 -18.30 26.37
CA PRO A 283 -5.34 -19.23 25.88
C PRO A 283 -6.68 -19.19 26.62
N LEU A 284 -6.69 -18.70 27.87
CA LEU A 284 -7.93 -18.52 28.65
C LEU A 284 -8.90 -17.46 28.09
N LEU A 285 -8.45 -16.69 27.11
CA LEU A 285 -9.30 -15.71 26.41
C LEU A 285 -10.08 -16.35 25.24
N SER A 286 -9.79 -17.59 24.86
CA SER A 286 -10.60 -18.39 23.94
C SER A 286 -11.85 -18.96 24.61
N CYS A 287 -12.75 -19.52 23.82
CA CYS A 287 -13.91 -20.23 24.36
C CYS A 287 -13.46 -21.50 25.13
N PRO A 288 -14.05 -21.80 26.31
CA PRO A 288 -13.66 -22.97 27.11
C PRO A 288 -13.93 -24.32 26.43
N VAL A 289 -14.70 -24.33 25.34
CA VAL A 289 -14.97 -25.52 24.51
C VAL A 289 -13.84 -25.83 23.51
N VAL A 290 -12.84 -24.96 23.40
CA VAL A 290 -11.67 -25.22 22.54
C VAL A 290 -10.79 -26.27 23.21
N ASP A 291 -10.70 -27.46 22.60
CA ASP A 291 -9.99 -28.64 23.10
C ASP A 291 -8.64 -28.90 22.41
N LYS A 292 -8.23 -28.01 21.51
CA LYS A 292 -7.01 -28.14 20.72
C LYS A 292 -5.88 -27.21 21.22
N PHE A 293 -4.63 -27.58 20.91
CA PHE A 293 -3.48 -26.73 21.17
C PHE A 293 -3.58 -25.43 20.35
N ILE A 294 -3.47 -24.30 21.03
CA ILE A 294 -3.47 -22.97 20.41
C ILE A 294 -2.01 -22.54 20.26
N GLY A 295 -1.60 -22.29 19.03
CA GLY A 295 -0.25 -21.81 18.71
C GLY A 295 -0.28 -20.75 17.63
N VAL A 296 0.80 -19.98 17.51
CA VAL A 296 0.97 -18.99 16.42
C VAL A 296 1.05 -19.74 15.09
N LEU A 297 0.15 -19.41 14.15
CA LEU A 297 0.01 -20.16 12.91
C LEU A 297 1.10 -19.79 11.89
N PRO A 298 1.78 -20.77 11.28
CA PRO A 298 2.77 -20.47 10.24
C PRO A 298 2.16 -20.24 8.85
N GLY A 299 0.89 -20.62 8.67
CA GLY A 299 0.15 -20.55 7.40
C GLY A 299 -1.34 -20.30 7.63
N LEU A 300 -2.20 -20.79 6.72
CA LEU A 300 -3.65 -20.58 6.74
C LEU A 300 -4.38 -21.13 7.99
N GLY A 301 -3.75 -21.98 8.78
CA GLY A 301 -4.34 -22.51 10.00
C GLY A 301 -5.44 -23.57 9.79
N GLY A 302 -6.18 -23.55 8.70
CA GLY A 302 -7.31 -24.44 8.44
C GLY A 302 -8.38 -24.35 9.55
N ASN A 303 -8.62 -25.45 10.28
CA ASN A 303 -9.56 -25.47 11.39
C ASN A 303 -9.01 -24.85 12.70
N HIS A 304 -7.78 -24.34 12.73
CA HIS A 304 -7.26 -23.56 13.86
C HIS A 304 -7.59 -22.07 13.74
N ALA A 305 -7.87 -21.58 12.53
CA ALA A 305 -8.30 -20.21 12.31
C ALA A 305 -9.76 -19.94 12.81
N ASP A 306 -10.47 -20.95 13.32
CA ASP A 306 -11.77 -20.81 14.01
C ASP A 306 -11.63 -20.56 15.52
N VAL A 307 -10.40 -20.55 16.05
CA VAL A 307 -10.12 -20.19 17.44
C VAL A 307 -10.02 -18.68 17.55
N ILE A 308 -11.06 -18.08 18.06
CA ILE A 308 -11.23 -16.63 18.18
C ILE A 308 -11.49 -16.21 19.62
N PHE A 309 -11.40 -14.92 19.95
CA PHE A 309 -11.73 -14.42 21.27
C PHE A 309 -13.15 -14.81 21.70
N CYS A 310 -13.30 -15.20 22.97
CA CYS A 310 -14.60 -15.58 23.52
C CYS A 310 -15.47 -14.34 23.80
N ALA A 311 -16.56 -14.15 23.05
CA ALA A 311 -17.44 -13.01 23.20
C ALA A 311 -18.26 -13.01 24.51
N GLY A 312 -18.38 -14.18 25.16
CA GLY A 312 -19.06 -14.33 26.44
C GLY A 312 -18.15 -14.04 27.67
N ASN A 313 -16.82 -13.95 27.47
CA ASN A 313 -15.86 -13.77 28.54
C ASN A 313 -15.49 -12.29 28.73
N ASP A 314 -15.90 -11.69 29.87
CA ASP A 314 -15.61 -10.28 30.14
C ASP A 314 -14.12 -9.96 30.27
N SER A 315 -13.27 -10.95 30.64
CA SER A 315 -11.82 -10.77 30.67
C SER A 315 -11.22 -10.45 29.31
N VAL A 316 -11.85 -10.88 28.20
CA VAL A 316 -11.46 -10.52 26.84
C VAL A 316 -11.60 -9.01 26.62
N PHE A 317 -12.68 -8.42 27.07
CA PHE A 317 -12.89 -6.97 26.91
C PHE A 317 -11.93 -6.17 27.77
N THR A 318 -11.63 -6.61 28.99
CA THR A 318 -10.61 -5.98 29.83
C THR A 318 -9.22 -6.06 29.16
N PHE A 319 -8.86 -7.23 28.66
CA PHE A 319 -7.60 -7.44 27.94
C PHE A 319 -7.47 -6.52 26.71
N LEU A 320 -8.51 -6.45 25.87
CA LEU A 320 -8.51 -5.59 24.69
C LEU A 320 -8.49 -4.10 25.05
N GLN A 321 -9.19 -3.67 26.10
CA GLN A 321 -9.16 -2.30 26.58
C GLN A 321 -7.77 -1.89 27.07
N ASP A 322 -7.11 -2.76 27.81
CA ASP A 322 -5.75 -2.52 28.30
C ASP A 322 -4.74 -2.41 27.15
N ILE A 323 -4.86 -3.24 26.12
CA ILE A 323 -4.04 -3.15 24.89
C ILE A 323 -4.30 -1.83 24.16
N LEU A 324 -5.58 -1.50 23.99
CA LEU A 324 -5.98 -0.28 23.29
C LEU A 324 -5.51 0.97 24.04
N ASP A 325 -5.43 0.97 25.37
CA ASP A 325 -4.89 2.10 26.13
C ASP A 325 -3.43 2.36 25.77
N GLU A 326 -2.57 1.32 25.68
CA GLU A 326 -1.17 1.49 25.26
C GLU A 326 -1.07 1.88 23.78
N VAL A 327 -1.90 1.29 22.90
CA VAL A 327 -1.93 1.62 21.48
C VAL A 327 -2.35 3.08 21.25
N LEU A 328 -3.38 3.56 21.98
CA LEU A 328 -3.86 4.93 21.87
C LEU A 328 -2.83 5.98 22.33
N GLU A 329 -1.93 5.62 23.25
CA GLU A 329 -0.82 6.46 23.68
C GLU A 329 0.27 6.55 22.60
N LEU A 330 0.54 5.43 21.89
CA LEU A 330 1.59 5.33 20.88
C LEU A 330 1.19 5.97 19.54
N PHE A 331 -0.09 5.89 19.19
CA PHE A 331 -0.60 6.37 17.90
C PHE A 331 -1.51 7.59 18.08
N PRO A 332 -1.05 8.78 17.70
CA PRO A 332 -1.86 10.00 17.76
C PRO A 332 -2.95 10.07 16.68
N SER A 333 -3.06 9.04 15.85
CA SER A 333 -4.07 8.95 14.80
C SER A 333 -5.48 9.17 15.36
N LYS A 334 -6.28 9.90 14.60
CA LYS A 334 -7.71 10.01 14.86
C LYS A 334 -8.43 8.67 14.73
N TYR A 335 -7.89 7.76 13.92
CA TYR A 335 -8.50 6.49 13.53
C TYR A 335 -7.80 5.31 14.22
N ILE A 336 -8.60 4.35 14.66
CA ILE A 336 -8.16 3.02 15.12
C ILE A 336 -8.96 1.98 14.35
N HIS A 337 -8.26 1.02 13.74
CA HIS A 337 -8.88 -0.10 13.07
C HIS A 337 -9.01 -1.28 14.03
N LEU A 338 -10.21 -1.86 14.12
CA LEU A 338 -10.54 -2.94 15.04
C LEU A 338 -10.74 -4.30 14.34
N GLY A 339 -10.43 -4.39 13.05
CA GLY A 339 -10.64 -5.60 12.27
C GLY A 339 -12.12 -5.93 12.06
N GLY A 340 -12.51 -7.14 12.42
CA GLY A 340 -13.89 -7.63 12.39
C GLY A 340 -14.19 -8.59 11.26
N ASP A 341 -13.19 -8.94 10.45
CA ASP A 341 -13.30 -9.82 9.31
C ASP A 341 -13.19 -11.31 9.66
N GLU A 342 -13.68 -12.13 8.76
CA GLU A 342 -13.52 -13.59 8.67
C GLU A 342 -13.79 -14.39 9.95
N ALA A 343 -14.53 -13.85 10.92
CA ALA A 343 -14.81 -14.50 12.20
C ALA A 343 -15.63 -15.79 12.02
N ARG A 344 -14.99 -16.93 12.22
CA ARG A 344 -15.63 -18.25 12.23
C ARG A 344 -16.17 -18.55 13.61
N LYS A 345 -17.48 -18.54 13.78
CA LYS A 345 -18.17 -18.52 15.06
C LYS A 345 -18.53 -19.91 15.60
N THR A 346 -17.97 -20.98 15.05
CA THR A 346 -18.24 -22.39 15.42
C THR A 346 -18.17 -22.61 16.93
N HIS A 347 -17.10 -22.15 17.60
CA HIS A 347 -16.97 -22.29 19.04
C HIS A 347 -17.93 -21.40 19.85
N TRP A 348 -18.40 -20.27 19.30
CA TRP A 348 -19.39 -19.43 19.99
C TRP A 348 -20.76 -20.08 20.06
N GLU A 349 -21.12 -20.90 19.05
CA GLU A 349 -22.39 -21.62 19.01
C GLU A 349 -22.48 -22.66 20.14
N GLU A 350 -21.37 -23.29 20.52
CA GLU A 350 -21.27 -24.32 21.53
C GLU A 350 -20.85 -23.80 22.91
N CYS A 351 -20.30 -22.58 22.98
CA CYS A 351 -19.73 -22.00 24.19
C CYS A 351 -20.79 -21.55 25.19
N PRO A 352 -20.83 -22.12 26.44
CA PRO A 352 -21.80 -21.71 27.44
C PRO A 352 -21.76 -20.22 27.80
N LEU A 353 -20.56 -19.60 27.78
CA LEU A 353 -20.39 -18.18 28.08
C LEU A 353 -21.01 -17.33 26.97
N CYS A 354 -20.73 -17.66 25.69
CA CYS A 354 -21.32 -16.97 24.55
C CYS A 354 -22.84 -17.10 24.51
N GLN A 355 -23.36 -18.31 24.75
CA GLN A 355 -24.81 -18.56 24.83
C GLN A 355 -25.48 -17.78 25.97
N THR A 356 -24.82 -17.69 27.12
CA THR A 356 -25.29 -16.88 28.25
C THR A 356 -25.33 -15.39 27.90
N ARG A 357 -24.28 -14.89 27.23
CA ARG A 357 -24.21 -13.52 26.74
C ARG A 357 -25.33 -13.22 25.74
N MET A 358 -25.54 -14.09 24.77
CA MET A 358 -26.59 -13.93 23.77
C MET A 358 -27.97 -13.79 24.43
N LYS A 359 -28.27 -14.66 25.41
CA LYS A 359 -29.53 -14.58 26.17
C LYS A 359 -29.65 -13.27 26.95
N ALA A 360 -28.59 -12.86 27.64
CA ALA A 360 -28.58 -11.65 28.47
C ALA A 360 -28.79 -10.39 27.64
N GLU A 361 -28.22 -10.31 26.44
CA GLU A 361 -28.29 -9.16 25.53
C GLU A 361 -29.43 -9.29 24.50
N SER A 362 -30.24 -10.36 24.56
CA SER A 362 -31.36 -10.63 23.62
C SER A 362 -30.90 -10.71 22.15
N LEU A 363 -29.77 -11.38 21.92
CA LEU A 363 -29.20 -11.58 20.58
C LEU A 363 -29.70 -12.91 20.00
N GLU A 364 -30.10 -12.89 18.72
CA GLU A 364 -30.73 -14.03 18.06
C GLU A 364 -29.72 -15.06 17.53
N ASN A 365 -28.53 -14.60 17.14
CA ASN A 365 -27.51 -15.42 16.48
C ASN A 365 -26.08 -14.90 16.73
N THR A 366 -25.10 -15.65 16.27
CA THR A 366 -23.67 -15.34 16.47
C THR A 366 -23.19 -14.15 15.64
N GLU A 367 -23.91 -13.74 14.56
CA GLU A 367 -23.62 -12.49 13.84
C GLU A 367 -23.95 -11.27 14.71
N GLU A 368 -25.11 -11.31 15.38
CA GLU A 368 -25.47 -10.26 16.32
C GLU A 368 -24.54 -10.22 17.54
N LEU A 369 -24.05 -11.39 17.98
CA LEU A 369 -23.03 -11.48 19.03
C LEU A 369 -21.72 -10.81 18.60
N GLN A 370 -21.30 -10.97 17.34
CA GLN A 370 -20.15 -10.23 16.80
C GLN A 370 -20.43 -8.73 16.76
N GLY A 371 -21.61 -8.32 16.32
CA GLY A 371 -22.04 -6.94 16.35
C GLY A 371 -21.97 -6.33 17.77
N TYR A 372 -22.46 -7.07 18.78
CA TYR A 372 -22.34 -6.68 20.18
C TYR A 372 -20.87 -6.56 20.63
N PHE A 373 -20.03 -7.54 20.30
CA PHE A 373 -18.61 -7.55 20.63
C PHE A 373 -17.94 -6.29 20.08
N MET A 374 -18.07 -6.07 18.77
CA MET A 374 -17.46 -4.93 18.09
C MET A 374 -18.00 -3.59 18.61
N ALA A 375 -19.32 -3.48 18.85
CA ALA A 375 -19.92 -2.26 19.38
C ALA A 375 -19.41 -1.93 20.79
N ARG A 376 -19.16 -2.93 21.64
CA ARG A 376 -18.64 -2.75 22.99
C ARG A 376 -17.21 -2.19 22.98
N VAL A 377 -16.35 -2.71 22.12
CA VAL A 377 -14.97 -2.24 21.96
C VAL A 377 -14.94 -0.89 21.23
N ALA A 378 -15.73 -0.73 20.16
CA ALA A 378 -15.84 0.54 19.45
C ALA A 378 -16.23 1.70 20.36
N ARG A 379 -17.23 1.49 21.23
CA ARG A 379 -17.64 2.50 22.22
C ARG A 379 -16.52 2.88 23.18
N TYR A 380 -15.69 1.90 23.58
CA TYR A 380 -14.52 2.18 24.41
C TYR A 380 -13.54 3.12 23.72
N VAL A 381 -13.18 2.84 22.48
CA VAL A 381 -12.28 3.67 21.67
C VAL A 381 -12.87 5.06 21.40
N GLN A 382 -14.17 5.12 21.10
CA GLN A 382 -14.88 6.39 20.88
C GLN A 382 -14.92 7.28 22.14
N ASN A 383 -15.10 6.67 23.32
CA ASN A 383 -15.05 7.38 24.60
C ASN A 383 -13.65 7.97 24.90
N LYS A 384 -12.61 7.47 24.27
CA LYS A 384 -11.24 8.02 24.29
C LYS A 384 -11.04 9.12 23.20
N GLY A 385 -12.10 9.51 22.47
CA GLY A 385 -12.06 10.58 21.47
C GLY A 385 -11.51 10.15 20.10
N ARG A 386 -11.48 8.86 19.81
CA ARG A 386 -11.03 8.33 18.51
C ARG A 386 -12.20 7.85 17.66
N GLU A 387 -11.98 7.73 16.34
CA GLU A 387 -12.93 7.17 15.40
C GLU A 387 -12.53 5.73 15.05
N VAL A 388 -13.52 4.85 14.94
CA VAL A 388 -13.30 3.43 14.66
C VAL A 388 -13.44 3.15 13.17
N ILE A 389 -12.51 2.37 12.64
CA ILE A 389 -12.60 1.74 11.33
C ILE A 389 -12.75 0.23 11.54
N GLY A 390 -13.49 -0.47 10.66
CA GLY A 390 -13.54 -1.91 10.61
C GLY A 390 -13.86 -2.42 9.22
N TRP A 391 -13.62 -3.71 9.00
CA TRP A 391 -13.90 -4.36 7.73
C TRP A 391 -15.39 -4.47 7.43
N ASP A 392 -15.75 -4.73 6.20
CA ASP A 392 -17.14 -4.66 5.74
C ASP A 392 -18.05 -5.78 6.24
N GLU A 393 -17.51 -6.80 6.93
CA GLU A 393 -18.29 -7.79 7.71
C GLU A 393 -19.12 -7.16 8.83
N LEU A 394 -18.72 -5.99 9.34
CA LEU A 394 -19.52 -5.24 10.30
C LEU A 394 -20.93 -4.92 9.76
N THR A 395 -21.12 -4.95 8.44
CA THR A 395 -22.44 -4.76 7.81
C THR A 395 -23.36 -5.96 7.92
N ASN A 396 -22.87 -7.13 8.39
CA ASN A 396 -23.68 -8.34 8.61
C ASN A 396 -24.57 -8.23 9.85
N ALA A 397 -24.23 -7.33 10.78
CA ALA A 397 -25.00 -7.02 11.97
C ALA A 397 -25.26 -5.50 12.07
N ARG A 398 -25.68 -5.03 13.23
CA ARG A 398 -25.81 -3.60 13.48
C ARG A 398 -24.43 -2.97 13.56
N ILE A 399 -24.12 -2.09 12.61
CA ILE A 399 -22.84 -1.37 12.57
C ILE A 399 -22.75 -0.46 13.81
N PRO A 400 -21.65 -0.47 14.57
CA PRO A 400 -21.43 0.47 15.66
C PRO A 400 -21.53 1.92 15.17
N GLU A 401 -22.30 2.74 15.88
CA GLU A 401 -22.53 4.13 15.50
C GLU A 401 -21.20 4.90 15.34
N GLY A 402 -21.10 5.74 14.31
CA GLY A 402 -19.90 6.52 14.01
C GLY A 402 -18.74 5.75 13.42
N SER A 403 -18.86 4.42 13.22
CA SER A 403 -17.82 3.61 12.58
C SER A 403 -17.69 3.92 11.09
N ILE A 404 -16.46 3.77 10.59
CA ILE A 404 -16.10 3.87 9.17
C ILE A 404 -15.90 2.46 8.64
N ILE A 405 -16.44 2.16 7.47
CA ILE A 405 -16.39 0.81 6.89
C ILE A 405 -15.33 0.76 5.79
N LEU A 406 -14.43 -0.21 5.89
CA LEU A 406 -13.44 -0.51 4.86
C LEU A 406 -13.98 -1.62 3.96
N GLY A 407 -14.40 -1.26 2.74
CA GLY A 407 -15.05 -2.18 1.80
C GLY A 407 -14.04 -2.97 0.99
N TRP A 408 -13.88 -4.27 1.32
CA TRP A 408 -12.87 -5.12 0.71
C TRP A 408 -13.43 -6.32 -0.07
N GLN A 409 -14.57 -6.88 0.37
CA GLN A 409 -15.10 -8.10 -0.22
C GLN A 409 -15.44 -7.93 -1.71
N GLY A 410 -14.82 -8.76 -2.55
CA GLY A 410 -15.01 -8.72 -3.99
C GLY A 410 -14.62 -7.36 -4.61
N TYR A 411 -15.63 -6.57 -4.96
CA TYR A 411 -15.49 -5.19 -5.46
C TYR A 411 -15.90 -4.12 -4.43
N GLY A 412 -16.07 -4.51 -3.16
CA GLY A 412 -16.40 -3.60 -2.05
C GLY A 412 -17.88 -3.23 -1.95
N GLN A 413 -18.79 -4.06 -2.49
CA GLN A 413 -20.23 -3.75 -2.50
C GLN A 413 -20.86 -3.61 -1.11
N ALA A 414 -20.32 -4.32 -0.10
CA ALA A 414 -20.82 -4.22 1.27
C ALA A 414 -20.68 -2.81 1.87
N ALA A 415 -19.68 -2.03 1.42
CA ALA A 415 -19.52 -0.64 1.84
C ALA A 415 -20.69 0.26 1.41
N LEU A 416 -21.37 -0.04 0.29
CA LEU A 416 -22.57 0.70 -0.12
C LEU A 416 -23.72 0.51 0.87
N LYS A 417 -23.89 -0.69 1.42
CA LYS A 417 -24.89 -0.95 2.47
C LYS A 417 -24.63 -0.06 3.70
N ALA A 418 -23.36 0.12 4.06
CA ALA A 418 -22.99 1.05 5.14
C ALA A 418 -23.29 2.51 4.78
N ALA A 419 -23.02 2.92 3.54
CA ALA A 419 -23.32 4.26 3.05
C ALA A 419 -24.84 4.57 3.04
N GLU A 420 -25.68 3.60 2.71
CA GLU A 420 -27.14 3.72 2.78
C GLU A 420 -27.63 3.97 4.21
N LEU A 421 -26.90 3.45 5.21
CA LEU A 421 -27.13 3.69 6.64
C LEU A 421 -26.47 4.97 7.17
N GLY A 422 -25.81 5.74 6.30
CA GLY A 422 -25.18 7.01 6.66
C GLY A 422 -23.75 6.90 7.19
N HIS A 423 -23.12 5.72 7.13
CA HIS A 423 -21.73 5.54 7.55
C HIS A 423 -20.76 6.00 6.46
N ARG A 424 -19.67 6.65 6.86
CA ARG A 424 -18.52 6.90 5.97
C ARG A 424 -17.83 5.59 5.62
N PHE A 425 -17.21 5.54 4.45
CA PHE A 425 -16.51 4.35 4.01
C PHE A 425 -15.27 4.66 3.17
N ILE A 426 -14.41 3.65 3.04
CA ILE A 426 -13.18 3.66 2.25
C ILE A 426 -13.23 2.44 1.34
N MET A 427 -12.84 2.60 0.07
CA MET A 427 -12.81 1.50 -0.89
C MET A 427 -11.42 0.85 -0.94
N THR A 428 -11.40 -0.47 -0.71
CA THR A 428 -10.19 -1.30 -0.82
C THR A 428 -10.50 -2.68 -1.44
N PRO A 429 -11.20 -2.73 -2.60
CA PRO A 429 -11.72 -3.98 -3.15
C PRO A 429 -10.61 -5.00 -3.43
N ALA A 430 -10.75 -6.21 -2.87
CA ALA A 430 -9.76 -7.28 -2.97
C ALA A 430 -9.45 -7.70 -4.41
N ARG A 431 -10.42 -7.53 -5.33
CA ARG A 431 -10.23 -7.83 -6.75
C ARG A 431 -9.28 -6.89 -7.46
N ILE A 432 -9.11 -5.65 -6.93
CA ILE A 432 -8.36 -4.59 -7.61
C ILE A 432 -7.21 -4.06 -6.75
N LEU A 433 -7.42 -3.85 -5.44
CA LEU A 433 -6.47 -3.14 -4.59
C LEU A 433 -5.72 -4.03 -3.58
N TYR A 434 -5.89 -5.37 -3.62
CA TYR A 434 -5.02 -6.29 -2.90
C TYR A 434 -3.78 -6.59 -3.73
N LEU A 435 -2.67 -5.95 -3.39
CA LEU A 435 -1.43 -6.01 -4.17
C LEU A 435 -0.63 -7.30 -3.97
N ILE A 436 -1.16 -8.26 -3.26
CA ILE A 436 -0.60 -9.61 -3.14
C ILE A 436 -0.80 -10.48 -4.40
N ARG A 437 -1.65 -10.06 -5.33
CA ARG A 437 -1.99 -10.85 -6.52
C ARG A 437 -0.93 -10.73 -7.61
N TYR A 438 -0.96 -11.68 -8.56
CA TYR A 438 -0.08 -11.65 -9.73
C TYR A 438 -0.25 -10.35 -10.55
N GLN A 439 0.87 -9.77 -10.99
CA GLN A 439 0.88 -8.54 -11.79
C GLN A 439 0.80 -8.80 -13.30
N GLY A 440 0.93 -10.06 -13.69
CA GLY A 440 0.89 -10.53 -15.07
C GLY A 440 0.59 -12.02 -15.14
N PRO A 441 0.85 -12.69 -16.28
CA PRO A 441 0.68 -14.13 -16.42
C PRO A 441 1.48 -14.90 -15.37
N GLN A 442 0.81 -15.77 -14.65
CA GLN A 442 1.34 -16.47 -13.47
C GLN A 442 2.69 -17.17 -13.68
N TRP A 443 2.95 -17.71 -14.89
CA TRP A 443 4.21 -18.39 -15.20
C TRP A 443 5.43 -17.48 -15.32
N PHE A 444 5.25 -16.16 -15.35
CA PHE A 444 6.32 -15.17 -15.34
C PHE A 444 6.52 -14.50 -13.99
N GLU A 445 5.65 -14.80 -13.02
CA GLU A 445 5.61 -14.13 -11.74
C GLU A 445 6.14 -15.03 -10.61
N PRO A 446 6.73 -14.47 -9.55
CA PRO A 446 6.92 -15.19 -8.31
C PRO A 446 5.60 -15.75 -7.77
N ILE A 447 5.66 -16.90 -7.09
CA ILE A 447 4.45 -17.49 -6.48
C ILE A 447 3.86 -16.51 -5.48
N THR A 448 2.56 -16.23 -5.67
CA THR A 448 1.79 -15.37 -4.78
C THR A 448 0.32 -15.80 -4.74
N TYR A 449 -0.55 -14.97 -4.17
CA TYR A 449 -1.97 -15.27 -4.04
C TYR A 449 -2.66 -15.32 -5.42
N PHE A 450 -3.63 -16.20 -5.58
CA PHE A 450 -4.32 -16.45 -6.86
C PHE A 450 -5.02 -15.21 -7.44
N GLY A 451 -5.17 -15.21 -8.76
CA GLY A 451 -5.81 -14.14 -9.54
C GLY A 451 -4.84 -13.04 -9.93
N ASN A 452 -5.18 -12.38 -11.02
CA ASN A 452 -4.38 -11.29 -11.59
C ASN A 452 -4.92 -9.95 -11.15
N ASN A 453 -4.00 -9.02 -10.97
CA ASN A 453 -4.25 -7.62 -10.67
C ASN A 453 -3.10 -6.80 -11.28
N THR A 454 -3.26 -6.49 -12.56
CA THR A 454 -2.22 -5.82 -13.34
C THR A 454 -2.10 -4.34 -12.98
N LEU A 455 -0.99 -3.71 -13.37
CA LEU A 455 -0.81 -2.27 -13.27
C LEU A 455 -1.99 -1.50 -13.93
N LYS A 456 -2.48 -2.02 -15.07
CA LYS A 456 -3.58 -1.40 -15.82
C LYS A 456 -4.91 -1.53 -15.06
N ASP A 457 -5.17 -2.65 -14.40
CA ASP A 457 -6.38 -2.86 -13.61
C ASP A 457 -6.46 -1.86 -12.45
N VAL A 458 -5.35 -1.65 -11.73
CA VAL A 458 -5.27 -0.64 -10.67
C VAL A 458 -5.43 0.77 -11.23
N TYR A 459 -4.74 1.08 -12.32
CA TYR A 459 -4.83 2.40 -12.96
C TYR A 459 -6.25 2.71 -13.43
N ASP A 460 -6.95 1.76 -14.05
CA ASP A 460 -8.30 1.96 -14.60
C ASP A 460 -9.39 1.99 -13.54
N TYR A 461 -9.08 1.56 -12.32
CA TYR A 461 -10.06 1.53 -11.25
C TYR A 461 -10.69 2.92 -11.02
N GLU A 462 -12.03 2.93 -10.96
CA GLU A 462 -12.83 4.10 -10.59
C GLU A 462 -13.63 3.75 -9.33
N PRO A 463 -13.29 4.34 -8.17
CA PRO A 463 -13.97 4.01 -6.91
C PRO A 463 -15.42 4.49 -6.85
N VAL A 464 -15.74 5.62 -7.51
CA VAL A 464 -17.12 6.14 -7.56
C VAL A 464 -17.84 5.54 -8.76
N GLN A 465 -18.76 4.62 -8.52
CA GLN A 465 -19.52 3.97 -9.58
C GLN A 465 -20.63 4.87 -10.11
N LYS A 466 -21.01 4.69 -11.39
CA LYS A 466 -21.98 5.54 -12.08
C LYS A 466 -23.40 5.44 -11.52
N ASP A 467 -23.74 4.34 -10.91
CA ASP A 467 -25.05 4.01 -10.33
C ASP A 467 -25.18 4.43 -8.86
N TRP A 468 -24.12 4.98 -8.25
CA TRP A 468 -24.17 5.46 -6.89
C TRP A 468 -25.01 6.73 -6.76
N THR A 469 -25.77 6.81 -5.66
CA THR A 469 -26.43 8.05 -5.29
C THR A 469 -25.43 9.15 -4.93
N PRO A 470 -25.73 10.43 -5.13
CA PRO A 470 -24.86 11.52 -4.68
C PRO A 470 -24.56 11.47 -3.18
N GLN A 471 -25.51 10.98 -2.35
CA GLN A 471 -25.33 10.80 -0.93
C GLN A 471 -24.24 9.74 -0.65
N ALA A 472 -24.35 8.55 -1.25
CA ALA A 472 -23.35 7.50 -1.09
C ALA A 472 -21.97 7.98 -1.54
N ALA A 473 -21.88 8.64 -2.71
CA ALA A 473 -20.62 9.19 -3.21
C ALA A 473 -20.00 10.23 -2.25
N SER A 474 -20.81 11.01 -1.54
CA SER A 474 -20.34 12.01 -0.58
C SER A 474 -19.79 11.42 0.72
N LEU A 475 -20.15 10.18 1.06
CA LEU A 475 -19.67 9.44 2.22
C LEU A 475 -18.35 8.68 1.95
N LEU A 476 -17.95 8.56 0.68
CA LEU A 476 -16.66 7.97 0.31
C LEU A 476 -15.51 8.90 0.74
N MET A 477 -14.68 8.44 1.66
CA MET A 477 -13.50 9.18 2.12
C MET A 477 -12.33 9.09 1.13
N GLY A 478 -12.21 7.96 0.43
CA GLY A 478 -11.14 7.70 -0.52
C GLY A 478 -10.88 6.22 -0.73
N VAL A 479 -9.61 5.91 -1.07
CA VAL A 479 -9.19 4.56 -1.45
C VAL A 479 -7.94 4.13 -0.69
N GLN A 480 -7.80 2.82 -0.53
CA GLN A 480 -6.62 2.19 0.07
C GLN A 480 -6.23 0.94 -0.72
N ALA A 481 -4.93 0.73 -0.93
CA ALA A 481 -4.43 -0.59 -1.31
C ALA A 481 -4.03 -1.39 -0.08
N CYS A 482 -4.10 -2.73 -0.18
CA CYS A 482 -3.64 -3.64 0.85
C CYS A 482 -2.45 -4.45 0.34
N MET A 483 -1.34 -4.33 1.04
CA MET A 483 -0.14 -5.14 0.84
C MET A 483 -0.09 -6.25 1.89
N TRP A 484 -0.81 -7.35 1.61
CA TRP A 484 -0.77 -8.57 2.40
C TRP A 484 0.52 -9.34 2.13
N THR A 485 1.05 -10.05 3.12
CA THR A 485 2.43 -10.55 3.08
C THR A 485 2.58 -12.06 3.29
N GLU A 486 1.52 -12.85 3.09
CA GLU A 486 1.53 -14.30 3.26
C GLU A 486 2.56 -15.00 2.37
N PHE A 487 2.84 -14.43 1.20
CA PHE A 487 3.80 -14.98 0.23
C PHE A 487 5.15 -14.25 0.21
N CYS A 488 5.36 -13.29 1.11
CA CYS A 488 6.63 -12.58 1.23
C CYS A 488 7.57 -13.32 2.18
N ASN A 489 8.85 -13.37 1.80
CA ASN A 489 9.92 -13.93 2.61
C ASN A 489 11.09 -12.94 2.79
N SER A 490 11.02 -11.81 2.11
CA SER A 490 12.03 -10.75 2.15
C SER A 490 11.39 -9.37 1.92
N PRO A 491 12.06 -8.27 2.31
CA PRO A 491 11.66 -6.92 1.93
C PRO A 491 11.55 -6.72 0.41
N ALA A 492 12.38 -7.42 -0.38
CA ALA A 492 12.34 -7.34 -1.84
C ALA A 492 11.06 -7.94 -2.43
N ASP A 493 10.47 -8.96 -1.79
CA ASP A 493 9.18 -9.51 -2.22
C ASP A 493 8.06 -8.49 -2.00
N VAL A 494 8.10 -7.78 -0.87
CA VAL A 494 7.15 -6.69 -0.57
C VAL A 494 7.28 -5.57 -1.62
N ASP A 495 8.50 -5.13 -1.90
CA ASP A 495 8.77 -4.13 -2.93
C ASP A 495 8.24 -4.55 -4.30
N TYR A 496 8.53 -5.79 -4.71
CA TYR A 496 8.09 -6.35 -5.99
C TYR A 496 6.57 -6.35 -6.13
N LEU A 497 5.87 -6.80 -5.12
CA LEU A 497 4.40 -6.84 -5.13
C LEU A 497 3.78 -5.44 -5.06
N LEU A 498 4.43 -4.51 -4.36
CA LEU A 498 3.92 -3.16 -4.15
C LEU A 498 4.12 -2.28 -5.40
N PHE A 499 5.31 -2.33 -6.01
CA PHE A 499 5.67 -1.47 -7.13
C PHE A 499 5.65 -2.21 -8.48
N PRO A 500 5.20 -1.53 -9.56
CA PRO A 500 4.80 -0.12 -9.64
C PRO A 500 3.33 0.17 -9.30
N ARG A 501 2.50 -0.83 -8.90
CA ARG A 501 1.05 -0.67 -8.71
C ARG A 501 0.66 0.40 -7.68
N LEU A 502 1.50 0.65 -6.67
CA LEU A 502 1.27 1.73 -5.72
C LEU A 502 1.22 3.10 -6.41
N SER A 503 1.99 3.29 -7.47
CA SER A 503 1.94 4.53 -8.28
C SER A 503 0.60 4.67 -9.03
N ALA A 504 0.02 3.56 -9.48
CA ALA A 504 -1.31 3.55 -10.09
C ALA A 504 -2.43 3.86 -9.07
N LEU A 505 -2.30 3.35 -7.83
CA LEU A 505 -3.21 3.75 -6.74
C LEU A 505 -3.11 5.26 -6.47
N ALA A 506 -1.90 5.82 -6.46
CA ALA A 506 -1.72 7.26 -6.26
C ALA A 506 -2.44 8.09 -7.33
N GLU A 507 -2.41 7.65 -8.59
CA GLU A 507 -3.20 8.26 -9.67
C GLU A 507 -4.72 8.19 -9.41
N VAL A 508 -5.24 7.05 -8.97
CA VAL A 508 -6.66 6.89 -8.62
C VAL A 508 -7.05 7.80 -7.46
N ALA A 509 -6.19 7.89 -6.45
CA ALA A 509 -6.47 8.62 -5.22
C ALA A 509 -6.34 10.14 -5.36
N TRP A 510 -5.45 10.59 -6.25
CA TRP A 510 -5.10 12.00 -6.41
C TRP A 510 -5.71 12.65 -7.65
N THR A 511 -5.63 11.96 -8.81
CA THR A 511 -5.94 12.54 -10.13
C THR A 511 -7.42 12.38 -10.47
N LYS A 512 -8.04 13.45 -10.96
CA LYS A 512 -9.44 13.38 -11.45
C LYS A 512 -9.54 12.48 -12.68
N PRO A 513 -10.62 11.68 -12.85
CA PRO A 513 -10.77 10.76 -13.98
C PRO A 513 -10.57 11.40 -15.36
N ALA A 514 -11.08 12.63 -15.56
CA ALA A 514 -10.93 13.36 -16.82
C ALA A 514 -9.47 13.76 -17.17
N ARG A 515 -8.56 13.68 -16.20
CA ARG A 515 -7.12 13.98 -16.40
C ARG A 515 -6.28 12.74 -16.61
N LYS A 516 -6.81 11.55 -16.34
CA LYS A 516 -6.07 10.28 -16.49
C LYS A 516 -5.80 10.02 -17.97
N ASN A 517 -4.55 9.73 -18.30
CA ASN A 517 -4.10 9.35 -19.62
C ASN A 517 -3.03 8.25 -19.51
N TRP A 518 -3.34 7.06 -19.97
CA TRP A 518 -2.48 5.88 -19.82
C TRP A 518 -1.08 6.07 -20.41
N ALA A 519 -0.99 6.60 -21.64
CA ALA A 519 0.31 6.81 -22.30
C ALA A 519 1.19 7.83 -21.56
N SER A 520 0.60 8.91 -21.05
CA SER A 520 1.31 9.89 -20.23
C SER A 520 1.73 9.31 -18.89
N TYR A 521 0.85 8.52 -18.26
CA TYR A 521 1.16 7.82 -17.01
C TYR A 521 2.33 6.85 -17.15
N LEU A 522 2.38 6.06 -18.23
CA LEU A 522 3.49 5.14 -18.47
C LEU A 522 4.84 5.86 -18.53
N LYS A 523 4.90 7.02 -19.20
CA LYS A 523 6.12 7.84 -19.25
C LYS A 523 6.50 8.39 -17.88
N ALA A 524 5.52 8.89 -17.12
CA ALA A 524 5.75 9.40 -15.76
C ALA A 524 6.24 8.28 -14.83
N MET A 525 5.63 7.10 -14.93
CA MET A 525 6.00 5.92 -14.16
C MET A 525 7.40 5.43 -14.52
N ASP A 526 7.81 5.45 -15.80
CA ASP A 526 9.17 5.08 -16.18
C ASP A 526 10.20 5.96 -15.47
N HIS A 527 9.98 7.28 -15.45
CA HIS A 527 10.82 8.21 -14.71
C HIS A 527 10.76 7.97 -13.19
N PHE A 528 9.58 7.73 -12.64
CA PHE A 528 9.43 7.37 -11.21
C PHE A 528 10.16 6.06 -10.87
N ASN A 529 10.16 5.07 -11.75
CA ASN A 529 10.90 3.83 -11.58
C ASN A 529 12.43 4.04 -11.53
N GLU A 530 12.96 5.08 -12.18
CA GLU A 530 14.38 5.47 -12.04
C GLU A 530 14.68 5.92 -10.60
N HIS A 531 13.76 6.68 -9.97
CA HIS A 531 13.88 7.03 -8.55
C HIS A 531 13.81 5.80 -7.64
N LEU A 532 12.88 4.86 -7.91
CA LEU A 532 12.80 3.60 -7.16
C LEU A 532 14.11 2.80 -7.29
N ALA A 533 14.65 2.68 -8.50
CA ALA A 533 15.90 1.96 -8.75
C ALA A 533 17.08 2.63 -8.01
N ALA A 534 17.17 3.96 -8.02
CA ALA A 534 18.19 4.71 -7.30
C ALA A 534 18.10 4.53 -5.77
N LYS A 535 16.90 4.27 -5.23
CA LYS A 535 16.64 3.88 -3.83
C LYS A 535 16.91 2.41 -3.53
N GLY A 536 17.30 1.61 -4.52
CA GLY A 536 17.49 0.16 -4.38
C GLY A 536 16.20 -0.63 -4.21
N ILE A 537 15.06 -0.08 -4.62
CA ILE A 537 13.76 -0.75 -4.56
C ILE A 537 13.58 -1.68 -5.75
N VAL A 538 13.23 -2.93 -5.45
CA VAL A 538 12.91 -3.94 -6.47
C VAL A 538 11.46 -3.76 -6.90
N TYR A 539 11.24 -3.34 -8.15
CA TYR A 539 9.90 -3.20 -8.70
C TYR A 539 9.63 -4.22 -9.82
N ALA A 540 8.38 -4.64 -9.95
CA ALA A 540 7.97 -5.60 -10.97
C ALA A 540 8.04 -4.99 -12.37
N ARG A 541 8.51 -5.81 -13.32
CA ARG A 541 8.54 -5.48 -14.76
C ARG A 541 7.43 -6.21 -15.53
N SER A 542 6.42 -6.69 -14.84
CA SER A 542 5.31 -7.49 -15.39
C SER A 542 4.54 -6.78 -16.51
N MET A 543 4.57 -5.44 -16.52
CA MET A 543 4.00 -4.64 -17.61
C MET A 543 4.70 -4.83 -18.97
N TYR A 544 5.88 -5.45 -19.00
CA TYR A 544 6.60 -5.79 -20.21
C TYR A 544 6.40 -7.26 -20.62
N ASN A 545 5.67 -8.06 -19.82
CA ASN A 545 5.37 -9.43 -20.13
C ASN A 545 4.50 -9.51 -21.39
N ILE A 546 4.89 -10.38 -22.31
CA ILE A 546 4.18 -10.58 -23.56
C ILE A 546 3.21 -11.74 -23.39
N GLN A 547 1.92 -11.42 -23.51
CA GLN A 547 0.86 -12.43 -23.55
C GLN A 547 0.85 -13.10 -24.92
N GLN A 548 0.83 -14.43 -24.92
CA GLN A 548 0.73 -15.25 -26.12
C GLN A 548 -0.73 -15.74 -26.24
N ILE A 549 -1.45 -15.21 -27.21
CA ILE A 549 -2.81 -15.63 -27.52
C ILE A 549 -2.74 -16.59 -28.69
N VAL A 550 -3.03 -17.87 -28.42
CA VAL A 550 -2.93 -18.93 -29.42
C VAL A 550 -4.32 -19.38 -29.83
N THR A 551 -4.63 -19.26 -31.13
CA THR A 551 -5.93 -19.64 -31.70
C THR A 551 -5.72 -20.61 -32.87
N PRO A 552 -6.40 -21.78 -32.89
CA PRO A 552 -6.39 -22.67 -34.05
C PRO A 552 -7.05 -21.98 -35.27
N LYS A 553 -6.36 -22.00 -36.42
CA LYS A 553 -6.87 -21.43 -37.66
C LYS A 553 -6.36 -22.24 -38.87
N GLU A 554 -7.28 -22.80 -39.65
CA GLU A 554 -6.98 -23.50 -40.90
C GLU A 554 -5.91 -24.58 -40.76
N GLY A 555 -5.99 -25.41 -39.69
CA GLY A 555 -5.01 -26.47 -39.42
C GLY A 555 -3.62 -25.98 -38.98
N ARG A 556 -3.50 -24.69 -38.60
CA ARG A 556 -2.29 -24.05 -38.05
C ARG A 556 -2.65 -23.38 -36.72
N LEU A 557 -1.64 -22.90 -36.02
CA LEU A 557 -1.80 -22.05 -34.84
C LEU A 557 -1.52 -20.59 -35.22
N GLN A 558 -2.49 -19.74 -35.06
CA GLN A 558 -2.29 -18.29 -35.06
C GLN A 558 -1.84 -17.86 -33.67
N VAL A 559 -0.68 -17.21 -33.57
CA VAL A 559 -0.11 -16.69 -32.33
C VAL A 559 -0.10 -15.18 -32.41
N GLU A 560 -0.83 -14.56 -31.51
CA GLU A 560 -0.80 -13.11 -31.28
C GLU A 560 0.06 -12.83 -30.05
N LEU A 561 0.92 -11.80 -30.16
CA LEU A 561 1.75 -11.31 -29.07
C LEU A 561 1.21 -9.97 -28.62
N ASP A 562 0.70 -9.91 -27.40
CA ASP A 562 0.14 -8.70 -26.81
C ASP A 562 0.96 -8.23 -25.61
N CYS A 563 1.10 -6.92 -25.46
CA CYS A 563 1.77 -6.29 -24.32
C CYS A 563 0.95 -5.08 -23.85
N ILE A 564 0.75 -4.99 -22.53
CA ILE A 564 0.01 -3.86 -21.94
C ILE A 564 0.72 -2.50 -22.17
N ARG A 565 2.02 -2.54 -22.53
CA ARG A 565 2.81 -1.40 -22.98
C ARG A 565 2.71 -1.24 -24.50
N PRO A 566 1.90 -0.27 -25.01
CA PRO A 566 1.75 -0.10 -26.46
C PRO A 566 2.94 0.58 -27.14
N ASP A 567 3.87 1.13 -26.36
CA ASP A 567 5.03 1.91 -26.78
C ASP A 567 6.33 1.07 -26.92
N VAL A 568 6.25 -0.26 -26.71
CA VAL A 568 7.39 -1.16 -26.84
C VAL A 568 7.44 -1.85 -28.19
N GLN A 569 8.65 -2.22 -28.64
CA GLN A 569 8.87 -3.06 -29.81
C GLN A 569 9.01 -4.52 -29.39
N VAL A 570 8.08 -5.35 -29.81
CA VAL A 570 8.14 -6.80 -29.57
C VAL A 570 8.95 -7.46 -30.69
N ARG A 571 9.99 -8.20 -30.32
CA ARG A 571 10.83 -8.98 -31.26
C ARG A 571 10.73 -10.46 -30.95
N TYR A 572 10.88 -11.30 -31.95
CA TYR A 572 10.72 -12.74 -31.80
C TYR A 572 11.75 -13.55 -32.61
N THR A 573 11.92 -14.82 -32.27
CA THR A 573 12.64 -15.83 -33.02
C THR A 573 11.75 -17.06 -33.19
N MET A 574 12.07 -17.89 -34.19
CA MET A 574 11.33 -19.13 -34.50
C MET A 574 12.18 -20.39 -34.28
N ASP A 575 13.44 -20.22 -33.91
CA ASP A 575 14.44 -21.28 -33.76
C ASP A 575 14.82 -21.57 -32.30
N GLY A 576 14.09 -20.92 -31.33
CA GLY A 576 14.35 -21.06 -29.89
C GLY A 576 15.55 -20.23 -29.40
N SER A 577 16.20 -19.44 -30.26
CA SER A 577 17.23 -18.50 -29.82
C SER A 577 16.63 -17.31 -29.08
N VAL A 578 17.41 -16.68 -28.19
CA VAL A 578 17.00 -15.45 -27.50
C VAL A 578 16.89 -14.31 -28.50
N PRO A 579 15.74 -13.61 -28.59
CA PRO A 579 15.60 -12.45 -29.46
C PRO A 579 16.59 -11.34 -29.12
N THR A 580 17.15 -10.70 -30.13
CA THR A 580 18.06 -9.55 -30.01
C THR A 580 17.48 -8.32 -30.69
N ALA A 581 18.16 -7.17 -30.61
CA ALA A 581 17.79 -5.96 -31.33
C ALA A 581 17.74 -6.16 -32.87
N GLN A 582 18.39 -7.17 -33.40
CA GLN A 582 18.42 -7.53 -34.82
C GLN A 582 17.35 -8.56 -35.21
N SER A 583 16.70 -9.20 -34.24
CA SER A 583 15.63 -10.17 -34.49
C SER A 583 14.41 -9.51 -35.15
N PRO A 584 13.59 -10.27 -35.89
CA PRO A 584 12.40 -9.75 -36.55
C PRO A 584 11.46 -9.03 -35.61
N LEU A 585 10.92 -7.89 -36.06
CA LEU A 585 9.91 -7.12 -35.33
C LEU A 585 8.55 -7.80 -35.52
N TYR A 586 7.82 -7.98 -34.42
CA TYR A 586 6.43 -8.44 -34.45
C TYR A 586 5.52 -7.32 -34.95
N THR A 587 4.85 -7.53 -36.07
CA THR A 587 3.94 -6.54 -36.69
C THR A 587 2.56 -7.12 -37.01
N LYS A 588 2.42 -8.45 -37.00
CA LYS A 588 1.17 -9.17 -37.30
C LYS A 588 1.17 -10.55 -36.66
N PRO A 589 0.02 -11.18 -36.46
CA PRO A 589 -0.07 -12.55 -35.94
C PRO A 589 0.80 -13.54 -36.70
N LEU A 590 1.50 -14.41 -35.97
CA LEU A 590 2.33 -15.45 -36.52
C LEU A 590 1.49 -16.68 -36.83
N MET A 591 1.73 -17.33 -37.99
CA MET A 591 1.07 -18.56 -38.35
C MET A 591 2.06 -19.71 -38.22
N LEU A 592 1.90 -20.53 -37.18
CA LEU A 592 2.74 -21.68 -36.89
C LEU A 592 2.10 -22.95 -37.44
N SER A 593 2.87 -23.75 -38.19
CA SER A 593 2.46 -25.11 -38.55
C SER A 593 2.76 -26.06 -37.39
N LEU A 594 2.09 -27.23 -37.35
CA LEU A 594 2.36 -28.27 -36.33
C LEU A 594 3.80 -28.80 -36.36
N ILE A 595 4.57 -28.48 -37.39
CA ILE A 595 5.98 -28.84 -37.50
C ILE A 595 6.87 -27.93 -36.63
N HIS A 596 6.34 -26.78 -36.19
CA HIS A 596 7.05 -25.81 -35.33
C HIS A 596 6.74 -25.99 -33.84
N ILE A 597 6.00 -27.04 -33.51
CA ILE A 597 5.66 -27.47 -32.15
C ILE A 597 6.32 -28.87 -31.93
#